data_45034d2f5648ee62199eb3e1f704aa54
#
_entry.id   45034d2f5648ee62199eb3e1f704aa54
#
_cell.length_a   1.000
_cell.length_b   1.000
_cell.length_c   1.000
_cell.angle_alpha   90.00
_cell.angle_beta   90.00
_cell.angle_gamma   90.00
#
_symmetry.space_group_name_H-M   'P 1'
#
loop_
_entity.id
_entity.type
_entity.pdbx_description
1 polymer ?
#
loop_
_entity_poly.entity_id
_entity_poly.type
_entity_poly.pdbx_seq_one_letter_code
_entity_poly.pdbx_strand_id
1 'polypeptide(L)'
;MQYDERYTPYIEMPGLLPFIQLVSRSTPNLNAAVVTALIDRWRPETHSFHLRTGEMTVTLEDVSMITALPIEGKPLCMSTDSEGWRQQMEALIGMSPQEPEVEDGGKKDRVPTGAPFTWIAANFAHCPEDADDEVIQSWGSAALAYLYRQLDDACRRTTKDGGVGGCMLLLSVWSWERLPVGRPKSSNWNTWDDHGNPVRRPTWAYKWDLVSEVASEVNLLYKQYTNEMDLLTPEQVEWQPYGAGPNFGDAHTFELNPLRLQEKHLWLMRCPLICNWAVEFHLPHRVMQQFGLFQPHLPEWVDTDTQLHRLRTG
;
A
#
# COMPACT_ATOMS: atom_id res chain seq x y z
N MET A 1 13.00 -9.31 -6.06
CA MET A 1 12.90 -9.22 -7.53
C MET A 1 14.02 -8.30 -7.95
N GLN A 2 14.83 -8.69 -8.93
CA GLN A 2 15.95 -7.86 -9.36
C GLN A 2 15.41 -6.85 -10.38
N TYR A 3 15.68 -5.55 -10.16
CA TYR A 3 15.26 -4.49 -11.06
C TYR A 3 16.06 -4.55 -12.37
N ASP A 4 15.37 -4.46 -13.52
CA ASP A 4 15.99 -4.39 -14.85
C ASP A 4 15.92 -2.94 -15.35
N GLU A 5 17.07 -2.34 -15.63
CA GLU A 5 17.18 -0.92 -16.04
C GLU A 5 16.44 -0.60 -17.35
N ARG A 6 16.12 -1.60 -18.16
CA ARG A 6 15.33 -1.40 -19.39
C ARG A 6 13.90 -0.96 -19.12
N TYR A 7 13.37 -1.23 -17.92
CA TYR A 7 12.07 -0.73 -17.51
C TYR A 7 12.07 0.75 -17.09
N THR A 8 13.26 1.36 -16.91
CA THR A 8 13.40 2.72 -16.42
C THR A 8 12.52 3.72 -17.16
N PRO A 9 12.52 3.81 -18.53
CA PRO A 9 11.70 4.79 -19.24
C PRO A 9 10.20 4.64 -18.97
N TYR A 10 9.72 3.40 -18.85
CA TYR A 10 8.30 3.08 -18.67
C TYR A 10 7.80 3.31 -17.24
N ILE A 11 8.70 3.28 -16.26
CA ILE A 11 8.36 3.45 -14.84
C ILE A 11 8.74 4.83 -14.29
N GLU A 12 9.61 5.58 -14.97
CA GLU A 12 9.92 6.97 -14.62
C GLU A 12 8.74 7.90 -14.90
N MET A 13 8.10 7.75 -16.04
CA MET A 13 6.99 8.60 -16.47
C MET A 13 5.77 8.52 -15.51
N PRO A 14 5.30 7.33 -15.06
CA PRO A 14 4.25 7.24 -14.05
C PRO A 14 4.72 7.47 -12.61
N GLY A 15 5.98 7.86 -12.37
CA GLY A 15 6.50 8.11 -11.01
C GLY A 15 6.72 6.86 -10.15
N LEU A 16 6.73 5.68 -10.76
CA LEU A 16 6.85 4.40 -10.04
C LEU A 16 8.29 4.06 -9.64
N LEU A 17 9.29 4.66 -10.29
CA LEU A 17 10.69 4.26 -10.16
C LEU A 17 11.20 4.27 -8.71
N PRO A 18 10.98 5.32 -7.88
CA PRO A 18 11.47 5.32 -6.51
C PRO A 18 10.90 4.16 -5.67
N PHE A 19 9.62 3.86 -5.86
CA PHE A 19 8.96 2.76 -5.16
C PHE A 19 9.50 1.38 -5.60
N ILE A 20 9.69 1.17 -6.90
CA ILE A 20 10.23 -0.08 -7.43
C ILE A 20 11.68 -0.28 -6.97
N GLN A 21 12.50 0.75 -6.98
CA GLN A 21 13.87 0.70 -6.47
C GLN A 21 13.90 0.32 -4.98
N LEU A 22 13.04 0.94 -4.16
CA LEU A 22 12.93 0.60 -2.75
C LEU A 22 12.56 -0.89 -2.55
N VAL A 23 11.52 -1.36 -3.24
CA VAL A 23 11.04 -2.75 -3.12
C VAL A 23 12.05 -3.77 -3.67
N SER A 24 12.83 -3.41 -4.70
CA SER A 24 13.82 -4.30 -5.28
C SER A 24 15.07 -4.46 -4.41
N ARG A 25 15.44 -3.45 -3.63
CA ARG A 25 16.60 -3.48 -2.73
C ARG A 25 16.35 -4.37 -1.51
N SER A 26 15.36 -4.04 -0.74
CA SER A 26 14.83 -4.89 0.34
C SER A 26 13.52 -4.31 0.85
N THR A 27 12.50 -5.13 0.96
CA THR A 27 11.32 -4.73 1.74
C THR A 27 11.65 -4.90 3.22
N PRO A 28 11.43 -3.88 4.06
CA PRO A 28 11.54 -4.04 5.50
C PRO A 28 10.71 -5.22 5.98
N ASN A 29 11.27 -6.07 6.83
CA ASN A 29 10.54 -7.16 7.42
C ASN A 29 9.44 -6.61 8.34
N LEU A 30 8.21 -7.03 8.06
CA LEU A 30 7.05 -6.64 8.83
C LEU A 30 7.01 -7.37 10.16
N ASN A 31 6.77 -6.65 11.22
CA ASN A 31 6.46 -7.28 12.50
C ASN A 31 5.00 -7.74 12.51
N ALA A 32 4.78 -9.03 12.28
CA ALA A 32 3.44 -9.62 12.22
C ALA A 32 2.62 -9.36 13.49
N ALA A 33 3.26 -9.25 14.65
CA ALA A 33 2.59 -8.98 15.91
C ALA A 33 2.01 -7.55 15.97
N VAL A 34 2.76 -6.55 15.46
CA VAL A 34 2.25 -5.16 15.37
C VAL A 34 1.10 -5.09 14.37
N VAL A 35 1.25 -5.73 13.22
CA VAL A 35 0.20 -5.75 12.18
C VAL A 35 -1.08 -6.37 12.74
N THR A 36 -0.98 -7.49 13.46
CA THR A 36 -2.16 -8.12 14.09
C THR A 36 -2.81 -7.20 15.13
N ALA A 37 -2.00 -6.56 15.97
CA ALA A 37 -2.52 -5.62 16.97
C ALA A 37 -3.19 -4.38 16.35
N LEU A 38 -2.75 -3.94 15.17
CA LEU A 38 -3.42 -2.88 14.39
C LEU A 38 -4.74 -3.37 13.79
N ILE A 39 -4.77 -4.59 13.21
CA ILE A 39 -5.97 -5.17 12.60
C ILE A 39 -7.10 -5.31 13.63
N ASP A 40 -6.80 -5.67 14.86
CA ASP A 40 -7.82 -5.75 15.94
C ASP A 40 -8.51 -4.40 16.20
N ARG A 41 -7.86 -3.30 15.86
CA ARG A 41 -8.36 -1.93 16.02
C ARG A 41 -8.94 -1.34 14.74
N TRP A 42 -8.83 -2.04 13.62
CA TRP A 42 -9.40 -1.60 12.35
C TRP A 42 -10.92 -1.64 12.37
N ARG A 43 -11.54 -0.62 11.81
CA ARG A 43 -12.99 -0.53 11.64
C ARG A 43 -13.32 -0.30 10.17
N PRO A 44 -13.90 -1.30 9.50
CA PRO A 44 -14.29 -1.21 8.09
C PRO A 44 -15.26 -0.07 7.80
N GLU A 45 -16.12 0.25 8.77
CA GLU A 45 -17.15 1.29 8.63
C GLU A 45 -16.53 2.69 8.48
N THR A 46 -15.33 2.88 8.99
CA THR A 46 -14.65 4.18 9.01
C THR A 46 -13.32 4.17 8.26
N HIS A 47 -12.84 2.99 7.82
CA HIS A 47 -11.51 2.76 7.27
C HIS A 47 -10.41 3.38 8.15
N SER A 48 -10.53 3.18 9.46
CA SER A 48 -9.58 3.72 10.43
C SER A 48 -9.29 2.76 11.58
N PHE A 49 -8.11 2.91 12.17
CA PHE A 49 -7.72 2.27 13.41
C PHE A 49 -8.25 3.08 14.58
N HIS A 50 -9.06 2.47 15.44
CA HIS A 50 -9.58 3.10 16.65
C HIS A 50 -8.59 2.88 17.79
N LEU A 51 -7.78 3.87 18.05
CA LEU A 51 -6.85 3.91 19.16
C LEU A 51 -7.46 4.72 20.31
N ARG A 52 -6.93 4.55 21.51
CA ARG A 52 -7.33 5.35 22.67
C ARG A 52 -7.13 6.87 22.46
N THR A 53 -6.16 7.22 21.64
CA THR A 53 -5.80 8.61 21.32
C THR A 53 -6.68 9.23 20.22
N GLY A 54 -7.50 8.44 19.55
CA GLY A 54 -8.37 8.86 18.44
C GLY A 54 -8.30 7.94 17.25
N GLU A 55 -9.01 8.30 16.20
CA GLU A 55 -8.97 7.58 14.93
C GLU A 55 -7.72 7.96 14.13
N MET A 56 -7.10 6.95 13.54
CA MET A 56 -5.95 7.12 12.63
C MET A 56 -6.09 6.18 11.44
N THR A 57 -5.58 6.58 10.29
CA THR A 57 -5.56 5.73 9.09
C THR A 57 -4.39 6.09 8.17
N VAL A 58 -4.06 5.19 7.27
CA VAL A 58 -3.20 5.52 6.13
C VAL A 58 -3.99 6.42 5.18
N THR A 59 -3.43 7.55 4.79
CA THR A 59 -4.10 8.54 3.94
C THR A 59 -3.40 8.69 2.59
N LEU A 60 -4.00 9.46 1.67
CA LEU A 60 -3.34 9.82 0.40
C LEU A 60 -2.05 10.64 0.63
N GLU A 61 -1.97 11.42 1.73
CA GLU A 61 -0.71 12.06 2.14
C GLU A 61 0.38 11.03 2.43
N ASP A 62 0.04 10.00 3.23
CA ASP A 62 0.98 8.94 3.58
C ASP A 62 1.46 8.18 2.33
N VAL A 63 0.55 7.89 1.39
CA VAL A 63 0.90 7.27 0.10
C VAL A 63 1.91 8.14 -0.64
N SER A 64 1.61 9.42 -0.84
CA SER A 64 2.50 10.35 -1.55
C SER A 64 3.85 10.48 -0.86
N MET A 65 3.87 10.69 0.45
CA MET A 65 5.11 10.94 1.21
C MET A 65 6.00 9.70 1.32
N ILE A 66 5.40 8.54 1.56
CA ILE A 66 6.13 7.28 1.78
C ILE A 66 6.61 6.67 0.46
N THR A 67 5.78 6.71 -0.58
CA THR A 67 6.02 5.96 -1.82
C THR A 67 6.30 6.83 -3.04
N ALA A 68 5.89 8.10 -3.03
CA ALA A 68 5.82 9.00 -4.19
C ALA A 68 5.00 8.42 -5.38
N LEU A 69 4.12 7.45 -5.12
CA LEU A 69 3.22 6.93 -6.15
C LEU A 69 2.17 8.00 -6.51
N PRO A 70 1.82 8.15 -7.79
CA PRO A 70 0.78 9.07 -8.22
C PRO A 70 -0.58 8.64 -7.64
N ILE A 71 -1.29 9.59 -7.07
CA ILE A 71 -2.63 9.41 -6.49
C ILE A 71 -3.72 9.94 -7.41
N GLU A 72 -3.37 10.81 -8.37
CA GLU A 72 -4.22 11.28 -9.44
C GLU A 72 -4.07 10.41 -10.69
N GLY A 73 -5.11 10.31 -11.50
CA GLY A 73 -5.07 9.58 -12.76
C GLY A 73 -6.31 8.71 -12.98
N LYS A 74 -6.25 7.89 -14.03
CA LYS A 74 -7.33 6.94 -14.30
C LYS A 74 -7.35 5.83 -13.25
N PRO A 75 -8.53 5.43 -12.75
CA PRO A 75 -8.63 4.35 -11.79
C PRO A 75 -8.18 3.02 -12.42
N LEU A 76 -7.54 2.18 -11.62
CA LEU A 76 -7.23 0.81 -12.00
C LEU A 76 -8.51 -0.02 -12.01
N CYS A 77 -9.16 -0.09 -13.17
CA CYS A 77 -10.33 -0.92 -13.38
C CYS A 77 -9.97 -2.09 -14.29
N MET A 78 -10.10 -3.30 -13.78
CA MET A 78 -10.04 -4.51 -14.60
C MET A 78 -11.42 -5.17 -14.59
N SER A 79 -11.81 -5.77 -15.71
CA SER A 79 -13.01 -6.59 -15.74
C SER A 79 -12.88 -7.73 -14.73
N THR A 80 -13.90 -7.91 -13.89
CA THR A 80 -14.00 -9.06 -12.99
C THR A 80 -14.57 -10.28 -13.69
N ASP A 81 -14.93 -10.12 -14.97
CA ASP A 81 -15.37 -11.23 -15.79
C ASP A 81 -14.16 -12.09 -16.14
N SER A 82 -14.12 -13.27 -15.57
CA SER A 82 -13.07 -14.26 -15.86
C SER A 82 -13.31 -15.01 -17.19
N GLU A 83 -14.46 -14.77 -17.80
CA GLU A 83 -14.76 -15.31 -19.14
C GLU A 83 -13.94 -14.51 -20.17
N GLY A 84 -13.12 -15.21 -20.94
CA GLY A 84 -12.29 -14.59 -21.97
C GLY A 84 -11.02 -13.86 -21.46
N TRP A 85 -10.60 -14.08 -20.23
CA TRP A 85 -9.41 -13.43 -19.68
C TRP A 85 -8.12 -13.68 -20.50
N ARG A 86 -8.02 -14.84 -21.19
CA ARG A 86 -6.89 -15.15 -22.07
C ARG A 86 -6.88 -14.26 -23.30
N GLN A 87 -8.06 -14.09 -23.94
CA GLN A 87 -8.20 -13.20 -25.09
C GLN A 87 -7.92 -11.75 -24.73
N GLN A 88 -8.37 -11.31 -23.54
CA GLN A 88 -8.05 -9.98 -23.03
C GLN A 88 -6.54 -9.80 -22.77
N MET A 89 -5.90 -10.83 -22.21
CA MET A 89 -4.46 -10.83 -22.01
C MET A 89 -3.71 -10.76 -23.35
N GLU A 90 -4.13 -11.59 -24.32
CA GLU A 90 -3.52 -11.61 -25.64
C GLU A 90 -3.70 -10.27 -26.38
N ALA A 91 -4.84 -9.61 -26.21
CA ALA A 91 -5.09 -8.28 -26.77
C ALA A 91 -4.28 -7.16 -26.10
N LEU A 92 -3.99 -7.28 -24.78
CA LEU A 92 -3.27 -6.25 -24.01
C LEU A 92 -1.75 -6.40 -24.05
N ILE A 93 -1.26 -7.63 -24.08
CA ILE A 93 0.17 -7.94 -23.92
C ILE A 93 0.71 -8.92 -24.99
N GLY A 94 -0.10 -9.22 -26.02
CA GLY A 94 0.31 -10.03 -27.16
C GLY A 94 0.51 -11.52 -26.89
N MET A 95 0.26 -12.01 -25.66
CA MET A 95 0.41 -13.41 -25.29
C MET A 95 -0.48 -13.85 -24.14
N SER A 96 -0.82 -15.13 -24.09
CA SER A 96 -1.57 -15.73 -22.99
C SER A 96 -1.06 -17.14 -22.65
N PRO A 97 -1.25 -17.65 -21.41
CA PRO A 97 -0.94 -19.03 -21.06
C PRO A 97 -1.77 -20.00 -21.90
N GLN A 98 -1.15 -21.09 -22.33
CA GLN A 98 -1.87 -22.16 -23.04
C GLN A 98 -2.93 -22.80 -22.13
N GLU A 99 -4.04 -23.24 -22.71
CA GLU A 99 -5.02 -24.03 -21.98
C GLU A 99 -4.38 -25.35 -21.54
N PRO A 100 -4.60 -25.77 -20.27
CA PRO A 100 -4.15 -27.09 -19.86
C PRO A 100 -4.88 -28.14 -20.72
N GLU A 101 -4.13 -29.05 -21.32
CA GLU A 101 -4.71 -30.18 -22.04
C GLU A 101 -5.50 -31.03 -21.04
N VAL A 102 -6.80 -31.18 -21.29
CA VAL A 102 -7.67 -32.03 -20.48
C VAL A 102 -7.43 -33.47 -20.93
N GLU A 103 -6.63 -34.23 -20.17
CA GLU A 103 -6.58 -35.68 -20.36
C GLU A 103 -7.94 -36.29 -20.03
N ASP A 104 -8.46 -37.06 -20.99
CA ASP A 104 -9.76 -37.70 -20.91
C ASP A 104 -9.81 -38.69 -19.73
N GLY A 105 -10.55 -38.37 -18.67
CA GLY A 105 -10.71 -39.19 -17.45
C GLY A 105 -10.13 -38.66 -16.15
N GLY A 106 -9.48 -37.53 -16.15
CA GLY A 106 -8.98 -36.84 -14.92
C GLY A 106 -10.08 -36.08 -14.18
N LYS A 107 -9.92 -35.91 -12.85
CA LYS A 107 -10.69 -34.94 -12.07
C LYS A 107 -10.62 -33.58 -12.78
N LYS A 108 -11.79 -32.94 -12.99
CA LYS A 108 -11.83 -31.55 -13.48
C LYS A 108 -10.93 -30.69 -12.63
N ASP A 109 -9.73 -30.42 -13.12
CA ASP A 109 -8.87 -29.42 -12.51
C ASP A 109 -9.58 -28.08 -12.59
N ARG A 110 -9.44 -27.32 -11.50
CA ARG A 110 -10.06 -26.01 -11.37
C ARG A 110 -9.55 -25.13 -12.52
N VAL A 111 -10.44 -24.73 -13.44
CA VAL A 111 -10.09 -23.83 -14.55
C VAL A 111 -9.45 -22.58 -13.94
N PRO A 112 -8.21 -22.24 -14.30
CA PRO A 112 -7.55 -21.05 -13.76
C PRO A 112 -8.33 -19.80 -14.16
N THR A 113 -8.63 -18.94 -13.20
CA THR A 113 -9.31 -17.65 -13.41
C THR A 113 -8.36 -16.51 -13.73
N GLY A 114 -7.10 -16.82 -13.98
CA GLY A 114 -6.04 -15.86 -14.31
C GLY A 114 -4.73 -16.56 -14.63
N ALA A 115 -3.73 -15.79 -15.08
CA ALA A 115 -2.40 -16.33 -15.40
C ALA A 115 -1.67 -16.82 -14.14
N PRO A 116 -1.06 -18.01 -14.17
CA PRO A 116 -0.23 -18.50 -13.08
C PRO A 116 0.96 -17.57 -12.82
N PHE A 117 1.29 -17.33 -11.55
CA PHE A 117 2.40 -16.45 -11.19
C PHE A 117 3.75 -16.92 -11.78
N THR A 118 3.93 -18.23 -11.90
CA THR A 118 5.11 -18.84 -12.55
C THR A 118 5.19 -18.51 -14.02
N TRP A 119 4.05 -18.46 -14.72
CA TRP A 119 3.98 -18.07 -16.12
C TRP A 119 4.29 -16.58 -16.28
N ILE A 120 3.71 -15.72 -15.43
CA ILE A 120 4.00 -14.28 -15.40
C ILE A 120 5.50 -14.05 -15.20
N ALA A 121 6.11 -14.71 -14.20
CA ALA A 121 7.53 -14.57 -13.92
C ALA A 121 8.43 -15.05 -15.07
N ALA A 122 8.01 -16.08 -15.79
CA ALA A 122 8.78 -16.62 -16.92
C ALA A 122 8.72 -15.74 -18.19
N ASN A 123 7.58 -15.08 -18.43
CA ASN A 123 7.36 -14.34 -19.68
C ASN A 123 7.59 -12.84 -19.55
N PHE A 124 7.51 -12.28 -18.32
CA PHE A 124 7.77 -10.86 -18.04
C PHE A 124 9.06 -10.63 -17.25
N ALA A 125 10.01 -11.54 -17.39
CA ALA A 125 11.38 -11.31 -16.91
C ALA A 125 12.08 -10.15 -17.65
N HIS A 126 11.59 -9.79 -18.84
CA HIS A 126 12.16 -8.74 -19.70
C HIS A 126 11.04 -7.88 -20.29
N CYS A 127 11.32 -6.56 -20.41
CA CYS A 127 10.40 -5.62 -21.03
C CYS A 127 10.27 -5.90 -22.55
N PRO A 128 9.06 -5.92 -23.13
CA PRO A 128 8.87 -5.94 -24.58
C PRO A 128 9.49 -4.71 -25.24
N GLU A 129 10.00 -4.87 -26.48
CA GLU A 129 10.63 -3.77 -27.23
C GLU A 129 9.61 -2.73 -27.74
N ASP A 130 8.33 -3.09 -27.78
CA ASP A 130 7.20 -2.33 -28.32
C ASP A 130 6.15 -1.93 -27.27
N ALA A 131 6.55 -1.85 -26.00
CA ALA A 131 5.66 -1.40 -24.92
C ALA A 131 5.23 0.06 -25.15
N ASP A 132 3.93 0.31 -25.16
CA ASP A 132 3.32 1.60 -25.50
C ASP A 132 3.22 2.55 -24.30
N ASP A 133 3.34 3.87 -24.54
CA ASP A 133 3.47 4.95 -23.56
C ASP A 133 2.14 5.33 -22.86
N GLU A 134 1.11 4.51 -22.85
CA GLU A 134 -0.20 4.95 -22.42
C GLU A 134 -0.50 4.81 -20.92
N VAL A 135 -0.92 5.94 -20.37
CA VAL A 135 -1.81 6.16 -19.23
C VAL A 135 -1.16 6.21 -17.87
N ILE A 136 -0.98 7.45 -17.39
CA ILE A 136 -0.79 7.73 -15.95
C ILE A 136 -2.01 7.16 -15.21
N GLN A 137 -1.79 6.10 -14.46
CA GLN A 137 -2.80 5.47 -13.59
C GLN A 137 -2.58 5.93 -12.16
N SER A 138 -3.65 6.02 -11.38
CA SER A 138 -3.60 6.37 -9.96
C SER A 138 -3.12 5.19 -9.10
N TRP A 139 -1.88 4.77 -9.30
CA TRP A 139 -1.28 3.63 -8.62
C TRP A 139 -1.30 3.75 -7.09
N GLY A 140 -1.09 4.96 -6.57
CA GLY A 140 -1.12 5.24 -5.15
C GLY A 140 -2.51 5.08 -4.56
N SER A 141 -3.54 5.64 -5.21
CA SER A 141 -4.94 5.47 -4.81
C SER A 141 -5.38 4.00 -4.87
N ALA A 142 -4.94 3.27 -5.90
CA ALA A 142 -5.23 1.85 -6.03
C ALA A 142 -4.53 1.01 -4.94
N ALA A 143 -3.27 1.32 -4.62
CA ALA A 143 -2.55 0.65 -3.53
C ALA A 143 -3.24 0.86 -2.18
N LEU A 144 -3.76 2.07 -1.93
CA LEU A 144 -4.51 2.38 -0.71
C LEU A 144 -5.87 1.68 -0.68
N ALA A 145 -6.62 1.67 -1.79
CA ALA A 145 -7.89 0.95 -1.91
C ALA A 145 -7.70 -0.54 -1.59
N TYR A 146 -6.68 -1.15 -2.18
CA TYR A 146 -6.39 -2.56 -1.95
C TYR A 146 -5.95 -2.84 -0.51
N LEU A 147 -5.15 -1.94 0.09
CA LEU A 147 -4.79 -2.04 1.51
C LEU A 147 -6.02 -2.01 2.41
N TYR A 148 -6.94 -1.06 2.22
CA TYR A 148 -8.17 -0.96 3.00
C TYR A 148 -9.01 -2.23 2.87
N ARG A 149 -9.22 -2.72 1.65
CA ARG A 149 -9.94 -3.98 1.41
C ARG A 149 -9.30 -5.16 2.14
N GLN A 150 -7.99 -5.27 2.13
CA GLN A 150 -7.29 -6.35 2.82
C GLN A 150 -7.37 -6.24 4.35
N LEU A 151 -7.40 -5.03 4.90
CA LEU A 151 -7.64 -4.78 6.33
C LEU A 151 -9.08 -5.14 6.71
N ASP A 152 -10.08 -4.78 5.89
CA ASP A 152 -11.48 -5.16 6.06
C ASP A 152 -11.66 -6.69 6.08
N ASP A 153 -11.06 -7.36 5.11
CA ASP A 153 -11.08 -8.81 5.03
C ASP A 153 -10.38 -9.45 6.25
N ALA A 154 -9.26 -8.89 6.68
CA ALA A 154 -8.47 -9.42 7.78
C ALA A 154 -9.19 -9.31 9.13
N CYS A 155 -9.84 -8.18 9.43
CA CYS A 155 -10.57 -8.00 10.69
C CYS A 155 -11.86 -8.83 10.78
N ARG A 156 -12.43 -9.22 9.64
CA ARG A 156 -13.64 -10.07 9.56
C ARG A 156 -13.34 -11.58 9.57
N ARG A 157 -12.08 -11.98 9.43
CA ARG A 157 -11.70 -13.40 9.37
C ARG A 157 -11.82 -14.08 10.72
N THR A 158 -12.38 -15.29 10.69
CA THR A 158 -12.48 -16.18 11.85
C THR A 158 -11.40 -17.27 11.85
N THR A 159 -10.66 -17.42 10.74
CA THR A 159 -9.63 -18.46 10.58
C THR A 159 -8.24 -17.93 10.97
N LYS A 160 -7.46 -18.74 11.70
CA LYS A 160 -6.13 -18.35 12.20
C LYS A 160 -5.04 -18.28 11.12
N ASP A 161 -5.27 -18.83 9.95
CA ASP A 161 -4.23 -19.04 8.92
C ASP A 161 -4.31 -18.03 7.75
N GLY A 162 -4.93 -16.87 7.96
CA GLY A 162 -5.09 -15.85 6.95
C GLY A 162 -3.95 -14.83 6.95
N GLY A 163 -3.11 -14.81 5.92
CA GLY A 163 -2.20 -13.68 5.69
C GLY A 163 -2.96 -12.40 5.36
N VAL A 164 -2.37 -11.25 5.64
CA VAL A 164 -2.89 -9.93 5.23
C VAL A 164 -2.20 -9.54 3.93
N GLY A 165 -2.99 -9.20 2.92
CA GLY A 165 -2.50 -8.68 1.65
C GLY A 165 -2.37 -7.15 1.66
N GLY A 166 -2.12 -6.58 0.49
CA GLY A 166 -2.00 -5.15 0.29
C GLY A 166 -0.57 -4.62 0.37
N CYS A 167 -0.43 -3.32 0.29
CA CYS A 167 0.88 -2.66 0.38
C CYS A 167 1.35 -2.59 1.84
N MET A 168 1.87 -3.72 2.35
CA MET A 168 2.30 -3.83 3.75
C MET A 168 3.49 -2.92 4.07
N LEU A 169 4.34 -2.60 3.10
CA LEU A 169 5.38 -1.59 3.25
C LEU A 169 4.78 -0.25 3.68
N LEU A 170 3.73 0.19 2.98
CA LEU A 170 3.04 1.45 3.30
C LEU A 170 2.50 1.44 4.73
N LEU A 171 1.80 0.37 5.13
CA LEU A 171 1.26 0.23 6.49
C LEU A 171 2.37 0.23 7.55
N SER A 172 3.48 -0.44 7.29
CA SER A 172 4.58 -0.55 8.26
C SER A 172 5.29 0.77 8.46
N VAL A 173 5.68 1.44 7.35
CA VAL A 173 6.32 2.74 7.43
C VAL A 173 5.39 3.76 8.07
N TRP A 174 4.09 3.76 7.71
CA TRP A 174 3.08 4.59 8.34
C TRP A 174 3.02 4.36 9.86
N SER A 175 2.98 3.10 10.31
CA SER A 175 2.94 2.80 11.75
C SER A 175 4.22 3.24 12.47
N TRP A 176 5.39 3.04 11.87
CA TRP A 176 6.67 3.44 12.46
C TRP A 176 6.87 4.94 12.52
N GLU A 177 6.33 5.69 11.57
CA GLU A 177 6.40 7.14 11.62
C GLU A 177 5.48 7.74 12.69
N ARG A 178 4.31 7.14 12.89
CA ARG A 178 3.27 7.70 13.75
C ARG A 178 3.19 7.11 15.15
N LEU A 179 3.55 5.84 15.32
CA LEU A 179 3.41 5.12 16.57
C LEU A 179 4.78 4.64 17.10
N PRO A 180 5.03 4.71 18.43
CA PRO A 180 6.26 4.17 19.01
C PRO A 180 6.27 2.65 19.10
N VAL A 181 5.11 1.99 18.97
CA VAL A 181 4.90 0.56 19.20
C VAL A 181 5.57 -0.28 18.11
N GLY A 182 6.48 -1.17 18.52
CA GLY A 182 7.20 -2.05 17.60
C GLY A 182 8.01 -1.33 16.54
N ARG A 183 8.38 -0.08 16.77
CA ARG A 183 9.18 0.75 15.86
C ARG A 183 10.63 0.25 15.86
N PRO A 184 11.18 -0.15 14.70
CA PRO A 184 12.58 -0.53 14.60
C PRO A 184 13.50 0.69 14.62
N LYS A 185 14.80 0.45 14.67
CA LYS A 185 15.79 1.51 14.47
C LYS A 185 15.84 1.87 12.98
N SER A 186 15.69 3.14 12.67
CA SER A 186 15.78 3.61 11.27
C SER A 186 17.22 3.56 10.75
N SER A 187 17.37 3.44 9.43
CA SER A 187 18.66 3.54 8.75
C SER A 187 19.18 4.98 8.67
N ASN A 188 18.35 5.96 9.00
CA ASN A 188 18.65 7.40 8.90
C ASN A 188 19.16 7.82 7.52
N TRP A 189 18.65 7.22 6.45
CA TRP A 189 19.00 7.54 5.05
C TRP A 189 20.44 7.16 4.64
N ASN A 190 21.14 6.36 5.43
CA ASN A 190 22.57 6.05 5.21
C ASN A 190 22.85 5.28 3.92
N THR A 191 21.85 4.71 3.30
CA THR A 191 21.99 3.87 2.10
C THR A 191 21.68 4.60 0.80
N TRP A 192 21.27 5.86 0.88
CA TRP A 192 20.95 6.64 -0.31
C TRP A 192 22.15 7.44 -0.80
N ASP A 193 22.54 7.27 -2.06
CA ASP A 193 23.71 7.90 -2.69
C ASP A 193 23.46 8.46 -4.11
N ASP A 194 22.24 8.35 -4.63
CA ASP A 194 21.91 8.80 -6.00
C ASP A 194 21.68 10.31 -6.05
N HIS A 195 22.77 11.07 -5.96
CA HIS A 195 22.75 12.52 -5.99
C HIS A 195 22.53 13.06 -7.41
N GLY A 196 21.64 14.05 -7.53
CA GLY A 196 21.50 14.88 -8.73
C GLY A 196 20.39 14.47 -9.69
N ASN A 197 19.79 13.31 -9.57
CA ASN A 197 18.61 12.94 -10.36
C ASN A 197 17.30 13.21 -9.57
N PRO A 198 16.48 14.23 -9.92
CA PRO A 198 15.27 14.57 -9.18
C PRO A 198 14.21 13.49 -9.19
N VAL A 199 14.18 12.65 -10.24
CA VAL A 199 13.20 11.56 -10.36
C VAL A 199 13.59 10.37 -9.47
N ARG A 200 14.89 10.17 -9.24
CA ARG A 200 15.41 9.06 -8.44
C ARG A 200 15.64 9.40 -6.97
N ARG A 201 15.32 10.62 -6.54
CA ARG A 201 15.48 11.02 -5.14
C ARG A 201 14.66 10.13 -4.21
N PRO A 202 15.15 9.87 -2.97
CA PRO A 202 14.49 8.96 -2.06
C PRO A 202 13.12 9.49 -1.63
N THR A 203 12.22 8.56 -1.35
CA THR A 203 10.97 8.83 -0.66
C THR A 203 11.15 8.64 0.84
N TRP A 204 10.12 8.95 1.65
CA TRP A 204 10.19 8.80 3.10
C TRP A 204 10.46 7.36 3.55
N ALA A 205 10.05 6.37 2.75
CA ALA A 205 10.29 4.95 3.06
C ALA A 205 11.77 4.56 3.11
N TYR A 206 12.66 5.29 2.41
CA TYR A 206 14.10 5.02 2.44
C TYR A 206 14.76 5.26 3.81
N LYS A 207 14.13 6.02 4.69
CA LYS A 207 14.55 6.13 6.10
C LYS A 207 14.57 4.77 6.81
N TRP A 208 13.76 3.84 6.32
CA TRP A 208 13.55 2.50 6.85
C TRP A 208 14.17 1.41 5.97
N ASP A 209 14.97 1.79 4.98
CA ASP A 209 15.69 0.83 4.13
C ASP A 209 16.62 -0.04 4.98
N LEU A 210 16.75 -1.30 4.62
CA LEU A 210 17.55 -2.32 5.31
C LEU A 210 17.14 -2.61 6.78
N VAL A 211 16.01 -2.10 7.23
CA VAL A 211 15.48 -2.48 8.53
C VAL A 211 15.04 -3.94 8.48
N SER A 212 15.67 -4.79 9.27
CA SER A 212 15.30 -6.18 9.44
C SER A 212 15.04 -6.45 10.92
N GLU A 213 13.79 -6.71 11.28
CA GLU A 213 13.44 -7.27 12.58
C GLU A 213 13.04 -8.71 12.43
N VAL A 214 13.73 -9.60 13.13
CA VAL A 214 13.33 -10.99 13.27
C VAL A 214 12.52 -11.11 14.55
N ALA A 215 11.20 -11.16 14.44
CA ALA A 215 10.35 -11.43 15.59
C ALA A 215 10.43 -12.91 15.96
N SER A 216 11.15 -13.23 16.99
CA SER A 216 11.35 -14.63 17.45
C SER A 216 10.15 -15.21 18.22
N GLU A 217 9.27 -14.37 18.80
CA GLU A 217 8.17 -14.81 19.66
C GLU A 217 6.89 -14.00 19.39
N VAL A 218 6.25 -14.24 18.25
CA VAL A 218 5.09 -13.45 17.76
C VAL A 218 3.96 -13.38 18.78
N ASN A 219 3.62 -14.47 19.47
CA ASN A 219 2.50 -14.48 20.43
C ASN A 219 2.77 -13.63 21.69
N LEU A 220 4.01 -13.60 22.17
CA LEU A 220 4.41 -12.79 23.32
C LEU A 220 4.41 -11.31 22.93
N LEU A 221 5.01 -10.98 21.79
CA LEU A 221 5.09 -9.64 21.23
C LEU A 221 3.70 -9.10 20.90
N TYR A 222 2.79 -9.92 20.39
CA TYR A 222 1.41 -9.49 20.14
C TYR A 222 0.71 -8.97 21.39
N LYS A 223 0.81 -9.70 22.52
CA LYS A 223 0.24 -9.25 23.79
C LYS A 223 0.87 -7.96 24.30
N GLN A 224 2.20 -7.88 24.17
CA GLN A 224 2.95 -6.68 24.52
C GLN A 224 2.47 -5.48 23.69
N TYR A 225 2.46 -5.57 22.36
CA TYR A 225 2.09 -4.48 21.48
C TYR A 225 0.60 -4.09 21.61
N THR A 226 -0.28 -5.07 21.86
CA THR A 226 -1.67 -4.78 22.19
C THR A 226 -1.78 -3.91 23.44
N ASN A 227 -1.07 -4.27 24.53
CA ASN A 227 -1.05 -3.47 25.74
C ASN A 227 -0.41 -2.08 25.53
N GLU A 228 0.70 -2.01 24.78
CA GLU A 228 1.34 -0.73 24.47
C GLU A 228 0.39 0.21 23.69
N MET A 229 -0.35 -0.33 22.70
CA MET A 229 -1.35 0.45 21.95
C MET A 229 -2.53 0.92 22.83
N ASP A 230 -2.94 0.10 23.80
CA ASP A 230 -4.04 0.45 24.73
C ASP A 230 -3.60 1.51 25.77
N LEU A 231 -2.30 1.65 26.00
CA LEU A 231 -1.71 2.61 26.93
C LEU A 231 -1.18 3.88 26.23
N LEU A 232 -1.28 3.98 24.91
CA LEU A 232 -0.81 5.15 24.17
C LEU A 232 -1.46 6.43 24.68
N THR A 233 -0.64 7.46 24.82
CA THR A 233 -1.10 8.83 25.11
C THR A 233 -0.97 9.70 23.85
N PRO A 234 -1.73 10.81 23.73
CA PRO A 234 -1.68 11.69 22.57
C PRO A 234 -0.27 12.26 22.29
N GLU A 235 0.54 12.44 23.34
CA GLU A 235 1.89 12.98 23.25
C GLU A 235 2.90 11.96 22.66
N GLN A 236 2.57 10.68 22.71
CA GLN A 236 3.39 9.60 22.15
C GLN A 236 3.13 9.36 20.67
N VAL A 237 2.00 9.88 20.15
CA VAL A 237 1.61 9.77 18.74
C VAL A 237 2.21 10.92 17.95
N GLU A 238 2.94 10.60 16.89
CA GLU A 238 3.42 11.61 15.95
C GLU A 238 2.33 11.86 14.89
N TRP A 239 1.58 12.95 15.08
CA TRP A 239 0.45 13.26 14.22
C TRP A 239 0.88 13.78 12.85
N GLN A 240 2.00 14.48 12.76
CA GLN A 240 2.51 15.13 11.54
C GLN A 240 3.98 14.76 11.27
N PRO A 241 4.29 13.47 11.00
CA PRO A 241 5.68 13.03 10.87
C PRO A 241 6.42 13.63 9.67
N TYR A 242 5.66 14.10 8.67
CA TYR A 242 6.21 14.67 7.42
C TYR A 242 6.33 16.18 7.43
N GLY A 243 5.98 16.84 8.53
CA GLY A 243 6.03 18.28 8.67
C GLY A 243 7.45 18.84 8.71
N ALA A 244 7.59 20.16 8.54
CA ALA A 244 8.83 20.92 8.65
C ALA A 244 9.28 21.05 10.12
N GLY A 245 9.38 19.95 10.84
CA GLY A 245 9.97 19.93 12.18
C GLY A 245 11.49 20.05 12.13
N PRO A 246 12.16 20.26 13.27
CA PRO A 246 13.62 20.35 13.35
C PRO A 246 14.35 19.11 12.84
N ASN A 247 13.64 17.99 12.68
CA ASN A 247 14.18 16.76 12.13
C ASN A 247 14.15 16.70 10.58
N PHE A 248 13.53 17.68 9.92
CA PHE A 248 13.37 17.66 8.46
C PHE A 248 14.43 18.45 7.69
N GLY A 249 15.03 19.47 8.30
CA GLY A 249 15.84 20.44 7.56
C GLY A 249 17.35 20.24 7.64
N ASP A 250 17.88 19.85 8.78
CA ASP A 250 19.31 20.01 9.04
C ASP A 250 20.14 18.72 8.95
N ALA A 251 19.50 17.55 8.76
CA ALA A 251 20.18 16.27 8.78
C ALA A 251 20.35 15.61 7.40
N HIS A 252 19.72 16.15 6.33
CA HIS A 252 19.74 15.52 5.03
C HIS A 252 20.66 16.26 4.06
N THR A 253 21.67 15.57 3.59
CA THR A 253 22.58 16.05 2.53
C THR A 253 21.95 15.93 1.13
N PHE A 254 20.72 15.46 1.03
CA PHE A 254 19.99 15.24 -0.22
C PHE A 254 18.54 15.72 -0.11
N GLU A 255 17.91 15.97 -1.25
CA GLU A 255 16.50 16.33 -1.31
C GLU A 255 15.63 15.09 -1.53
N LEU A 256 14.48 15.06 -0.84
CA LEU A 256 13.46 14.04 -1.09
C LEU A 256 12.82 14.21 -2.47
N ASN A 257 12.29 13.10 -3.00
CA ASN A 257 11.63 13.09 -4.30
C ASN A 257 10.51 14.13 -4.38
N PRO A 258 10.56 15.09 -5.33
CA PRO A 258 9.56 16.15 -5.44
C PRO A 258 8.17 15.63 -5.81
N LEU A 259 8.05 14.47 -6.44
CA LEU A 259 6.75 13.87 -6.81
C LEU A 259 5.84 13.68 -5.60
N ARG A 260 6.41 13.47 -4.41
CA ARG A 260 5.63 13.33 -3.17
C ARG A 260 4.71 14.50 -2.84
N LEU A 261 4.98 15.69 -3.38
CA LEU A 261 4.20 16.90 -3.13
C LEU A 261 3.36 17.35 -4.34
N GLN A 262 3.54 16.71 -5.48
CA GLN A 262 2.91 17.12 -6.75
C GLN A 262 1.39 17.19 -6.62
N GLU A 263 0.79 16.22 -5.95
CA GLU A 263 -0.66 16.05 -5.84
C GLU A 263 -1.19 16.38 -4.43
N LYS A 264 -0.47 17.25 -3.70
CA LYS A 264 -0.83 17.67 -2.33
C LYS A 264 -2.27 18.17 -2.19
N HIS A 265 -2.82 18.79 -3.24
CA HIS A 265 -4.19 19.31 -3.26
C HIS A 265 -5.26 18.21 -3.09
N LEU A 266 -4.91 16.94 -3.33
CA LEU A 266 -5.81 15.79 -3.20
C LEU A 266 -5.82 15.15 -1.80
N TRP A 267 -4.85 15.46 -0.93
CA TRP A 267 -4.68 14.77 0.35
C TRP A 267 -5.91 14.84 1.26
N LEU A 268 -6.63 15.96 1.22
CA LEU A 268 -7.86 16.18 1.98
C LEU A 268 -9.14 15.87 1.18
N MET A 269 -9.01 15.33 -0.03
CA MET A 269 -10.15 15.02 -0.86
C MET A 269 -10.87 13.79 -0.31
N ARG A 270 -12.18 13.91 -0.11
CA ARG A 270 -13.07 12.79 0.14
C ARG A 270 -13.47 12.19 -1.20
N CYS A 271 -12.95 11.02 -1.53
CA CYS A 271 -13.14 10.40 -2.83
C CYS A 271 -13.20 8.87 -2.73
N PRO A 272 -13.81 8.19 -3.70
CA PRO A 272 -13.64 6.75 -3.86
C PRO A 272 -12.22 6.45 -4.33
N LEU A 273 -11.63 5.43 -3.75
CA LEU A 273 -10.38 4.79 -4.15
C LEU A 273 -10.73 3.52 -4.89
N ILE A 274 -10.16 3.31 -6.07
CA ILE A 274 -10.53 2.18 -6.93
C ILE A 274 -9.29 1.36 -7.29
N CYS A 275 -9.36 0.06 -7.00
CA CYS A 275 -8.39 -0.93 -7.45
C CYS A 275 -9.12 -2.17 -7.93
N ASN A 276 -9.26 -2.33 -9.23
CA ASN A 276 -10.01 -3.42 -9.86
C ASN A 276 -11.46 -3.49 -9.33
N TRP A 277 -11.77 -4.52 -8.58
CA TRP A 277 -13.07 -4.73 -7.95
C TRP A 277 -13.20 -4.07 -6.57
N ALA A 278 -12.11 -3.64 -5.96
CA ALA A 278 -12.13 -2.99 -4.66
C ALA A 278 -12.45 -1.50 -4.84
N VAL A 279 -13.52 -1.05 -4.18
CA VAL A 279 -13.91 0.35 -4.13
C VAL A 279 -14.05 0.73 -2.65
N GLU A 280 -13.19 1.62 -2.18
CA GLU A 280 -13.16 2.06 -0.79
C GLU A 280 -13.23 3.57 -0.71
N PHE A 281 -13.67 4.13 0.42
CA PHE A 281 -13.71 5.58 0.57
C PHE A 281 -12.49 6.10 1.35
N HIS A 282 -11.84 7.12 0.79
CA HIS A 282 -10.90 7.96 1.53
C HIS A 282 -11.68 8.99 2.34
N LEU A 283 -11.53 8.94 3.67
CA LEU A 283 -12.31 9.73 4.61
C LEU A 283 -11.40 10.61 5.50
N PRO A 284 -10.64 11.56 4.93
CA PRO A 284 -9.65 12.33 5.68
C PRO A 284 -10.26 13.17 6.81
N HIS A 285 -11.54 13.55 6.70
CA HIS A 285 -12.26 14.29 7.74
C HIS A 285 -12.38 13.53 9.07
N ARG A 286 -12.17 12.20 9.09
CA ARG A 286 -12.15 11.40 10.30
C ARG A 286 -10.83 11.48 11.05
N VAL A 287 -9.77 11.88 10.37
CA VAL A 287 -8.39 11.88 10.89
C VAL A 287 -7.69 13.25 10.70
N MET A 288 -8.45 14.32 10.89
CA MET A 288 -7.96 15.70 10.66
C MET A 288 -6.72 16.04 11.48
N GLN A 289 -6.55 15.42 12.65
CA GLN A 289 -5.35 15.58 13.49
C GLN A 289 -4.07 15.14 12.77
N GLN A 290 -4.16 14.15 11.87
CA GLN A 290 -3.00 13.71 11.07
C GLN A 290 -2.52 14.80 10.10
N PHE A 291 -3.38 15.76 9.77
CA PHE A 291 -3.08 16.92 8.94
C PHE A 291 -2.81 18.20 9.75
N GLY A 292 -2.69 18.09 11.09
CA GLY A 292 -2.54 19.25 11.97
C GLY A 292 -3.77 20.15 12.05
N LEU A 293 -4.92 19.62 11.72
CA LEU A 293 -6.19 20.34 11.70
C LEU A 293 -7.07 19.95 12.89
N PHE A 294 -7.98 20.85 13.23
CA PHE A 294 -8.96 20.57 14.31
C PHE A 294 -9.84 19.39 13.93
N GLN A 295 -9.98 18.42 14.83
CA GLN A 295 -10.87 17.28 14.66
C GLN A 295 -12.28 17.66 15.15
N PRO A 296 -13.26 17.88 14.27
CA PRO A 296 -14.64 18.13 14.71
C PRO A 296 -15.29 16.86 15.28
N HIS A 297 -16.38 17.04 16.01
CA HIS A 297 -17.20 15.89 16.41
C HIS A 297 -17.73 15.20 15.14
N LEU A 298 -17.44 13.91 15.04
CA LEU A 298 -17.81 13.12 13.85
C LEU A 298 -19.28 12.66 13.98
N PRO A 299 -20.11 12.84 12.93
CA PRO A 299 -21.42 12.20 12.89
C PRO A 299 -21.25 10.67 12.80
N GLU A 300 -22.28 9.95 13.21
CA GLU A 300 -22.33 8.50 12.97
C GLU A 300 -22.13 8.23 11.48
N TRP A 301 -21.25 7.27 11.19
CA TRP A 301 -20.97 6.87 9.83
C TRP A 301 -21.89 5.71 9.44
N VAL A 302 -22.50 5.83 8.27
CA VAL A 302 -23.25 4.73 7.66
C VAL A 302 -22.27 3.84 6.94
N ASP A 303 -22.27 2.55 7.26
CA ASP A 303 -21.47 1.52 6.57
C ASP A 303 -21.77 1.56 5.07
N THR A 304 -20.76 1.99 4.30
CA THR A 304 -20.84 2.07 2.84
C THR A 304 -20.51 0.74 2.17
N ASP A 305 -19.93 -0.22 2.87
CA ASP A 305 -19.58 -1.54 2.34
C ASP A 305 -20.85 -2.25 1.83
N THR A 306 -21.92 -2.19 2.59
CA THR A 306 -23.23 -2.71 2.14
C THR A 306 -23.81 -2.01 0.93
N GLN A 307 -23.50 -0.75 0.70
CA GLN A 307 -23.99 0.00 -0.47
C GLN A 307 -23.14 -0.27 -1.71
N LEU A 308 -21.82 -0.32 -1.55
CA LEU A 308 -20.88 -0.48 -2.67
C LEU A 308 -20.76 -1.93 -3.14
N HIS A 309 -20.98 -2.90 -2.26
CA HIS A 309 -20.76 -4.32 -2.55
C HIS A 309 -22.04 -5.16 -2.64
N ARG A 310 -23.23 -4.60 -2.41
CA ARG A 310 -24.51 -5.30 -2.56
C ARG A 310 -24.80 -5.80 -3.97
N LEU A 311 -24.12 -5.30 -4.98
CA LEU A 311 -24.28 -5.73 -6.37
C LEU A 311 -23.69 -7.14 -6.66
N ARG A 312 -23.10 -7.81 -5.67
CA ARG A 312 -22.48 -9.15 -5.83
C ARG A 312 -23.38 -10.32 -5.43
N THR A 313 -24.57 -10.10 -4.94
CA THR A 313 -25.50 -11.17 -4.47
C THR A 313 -26.74 -11.30 -5.34
N GLY A 314 -26.67 -10.87 -6.59
CA GLY A 314 -27.72 -11.07 -7.59
C GLY A 314 -27.35 -12.12 -8.62
#